data_249ec34fe5c72d0e53fd97f39b222f67
#
_entry.id   249ec34fe5c72d0e53fd97f39b222f67
#
_cell.length_a   1.000
_cell.length_b   1.000
_cell.length_c   1.000
_cell.angle_alpha   90.00
_cell.angle_beta   90.00
_cell.angle_gamma   90.00
#
_symmetry.space_group_name_H-M   'P 1'
#
loop_
_entity.id
_entity.type
_entity.pdbx_description
1 polymer ?
#
loop_
_entity_poly.entity_id
_entity_poly.type
_entity_poly.pdbx_seq_one_letter_code
_entity_poly.pdbx_strand_id
1 'polypeptide(L)'
;ISVIAVIRGCGSLVQQVLSSSGSDTSTSATPSVSPAPANAISASSASRFQSPTRNISCEIYDDRASCSIYARDYGDAGLEDCDGTYFSMEIRDSASPACGSEFATDGTAMTLEYGESVKSEGFACSSADDGMRCWNQSNGHGFKIAREGYSTF
;
A
#
# COMPACT_ATOMS: atom_id res chain seq x y z
N ILE A 1 39.63 -1.30 75.71
CA ILE A 1 40.80 -0.46 75.40
C ILE A 1 40.69 -0.22 73.87
N SER A 2 40.60 1.09 73.59
CA SER A 2 40.52 1.73 72.26
C SER A 2 41.49 1.24 71.22
N VAL A 3 41.17 1.41 70.02
CA VAL A 3 41.88 2.23 69.04
C VAL A 3 40.98 2.62 67.86
N ILE A 4 40.88 3.91 67.69
CA ILE A 4 40.30 4.58 66.54
C ILE A 4 41.30 4.56 65.40
N ALA A 5 40.85 4.23 64.21
CA ALA A 5 41.61 4.59 63.03
C ALA A 5 40.67 5.31 62.06
N VAL A 6 40.87 6.59 61.96
CA VAL A 6 40.30 7.46 60.94
C VAL A 6 41.09 7.31 59.68
N ILE A 7 40.39 6.92 58.57
CA ILE A 7 40.97 7.10 57.25
C ILE A 7 40.06 8.04 56.47
N ARG A 8 40.61 9.21 56.22
CA ARG A 8 40.13 10.17 55.25
C ARG A 8 40.45 9.61 53.86
N GLY A 9 39.44 9.52 53.03
CA GLY A 9 39.58 9.27 51.61
C GLY A 9 38.56 10.08 50.87
N CYS A 10 38.97 11.23 50.37
CA CYS A 10 38.22 11.99 49.40
C CYS A 10 38.13 11.16 48.09
N GLY A 11 36.97 10.96 47.63
CA GLY A 11 36.72 10.38 46.33
C GLY A 11 35.31 10.70 45.90
N SER A 12 35.11 11.89 45.39
CA SER A 12 33.89 12.26 44.69
C SER A 12 33.81 11.45 43.40
N LEU A 13 33.04 10.40 43.41
CA LEU A 13 32.53 9.80 42.18
C LEU A 13 31.10 10.31 41.96
N VAL A 14 31.04 11.37 41.18
CA VAL A 14 29.80 11.81 40.57
C VAL A 14 29.38 10.72 39.59
N GLN A 15 28.49 9.88 40.01
CA GLN A 15 27.85 8.92 39.14
C GLN A 15 26.77 9.67 38.40
N GLN A 16 27.12 10.12 37.21
CA GLN A 16 26.13 10.61 36.25
C GLN A 16 25.21 9.46 35.85
N VAL A 17 24.04 9.47 36.43
CA VAL A 17 22.93 8.69 35.93
C VAL A 17 22.56 9.31 34.61
N LEU A 18 23.04 8.72 33.53
CA LEU A 18 22.51 8.97 32.19
C LEU A 18 21.09 8.42 32.16
N SER A 19 20.15 9.28 32.47
CA SER A 19 18.75 9.05 32.12
C SER A 19 18.67 9.01 30.61
N SER A 20 18.69 7.80 30.04
CA SER A 20 18.27 7.57 28.68
C SER A 20 16.78 7.84 28.62
N SER A 21 16.45 9.09 28.36
CA SER A 21 15.12 9.42 27.86
C SER A 21 15.00 8.77 26.52
N GLY A 22 14.40 7.59 26.49
CA GLY A 22 13.88 6.99 25.27
C GLY A 22 12.80 7.93 24.75
N SER A 23 13.18 8.81 23.87
CA SER A 23 12.22 9.50 23.02
C SER A 23 11.64 8.43 22.10
N ASP A 24 10.48 7.92 22.47
CA ASP A 24 9.58 7.27 21.53
C ASP A 24 9.19 8.34 20.51
N THR A 25 10.02 8.48 19.50
CA THR A 25 9.66 9.23 18.32
C THR A 25 8.64 8.38 17.60
N SER A 26 7.36 8.56 17.94
CA SER A 26 6.25 8.20 17.07
C SER A 26 6.50 8.94 15.76
N THR A 27 7.13 8.26 14.84
CA THR A 27 7.24 8.74 13.47
C THR A 27 5.83 8.62 12.90
N SER A 28 5.05 9.68 13.05
CA SER A 28 3.84 9.89 12.28
C SER A 28 4.30 9.92 10.83
N ALA A 29 4.04 8.84 10.08
CA ALA A 29 4.35 8.78 8.67
C ALA A 29 3.56 9.90 7.99
N THR A 30 4.25 10.96 7.61
CA THR A 30 3.69 12.02 6.78
C THR A 30 3.26 11.39 5.46
N PRO A 31 2.03 11.66 4.98
CA PRO A 31 1.60 11.15 3.68
C PRO A 31 2.66 11.51 2.64
N SER A 32 3.21 10.50 2.01
CA SER A 32 4.31 10.67 1.05
C SER A 32 3.71 10.76 -0.34
N VAL A 33 3.90 11.90 -1.00
CA VAL A 33 3.58 12.04 -2.43
C VAL A 33 4.31 10.95 -3.20
N SER A 34 3.58 10.17 -3.97
CA SER A 34 4.11 9.04 -4.76
C SER A 34 3.66 9.17 -6.22
N PRO A 35 4.35 9.99 -7.01
CA PRO A 35 3.97 10.21 -8.41
C PRO A 35 4.13 8.93 -9.23
N ALA A 36 3.32 8.84 -10.28
CA ALA A 36 3.46 7.78 -11.27
C ALA A 36 4.79 7.88 -12.02
N PRO A 37 5.29 6.76 -12.57
CA PRO A 37 6.43 6.79 -13.49
C PRO A 37 6.22 7.78 -14.64
N ALA A 38 7.29 8.42 -15.09
CA ALA A 38 7.22 9.45 -16.15
C ALA A 38 6.67 8.91 -17.48
N ASN A 39 6.87 7.62 -17.76
CA ASN A 39 6.40 6.92 -18.94
C ASN A 39 5.02 6.27 -18.77
N ALA A 40 4.30 6.54 -17.68
CA ALA A 40 2.97 5.98 -17.46
C ALA A 40 2.00 6.43 -18.56
N ILE A 41 1.18 5.49 -19.01
CA ILE A 41 0.14 5.72 -20.02
C ILE A 41 -0.96 6.60 -19.41
N SER A 42 -1.48 7.55 -20.16
CA SER A 42 -2.58 8.38 -19.68
C SER A 42 -3.90 7.60 -19.61
N ALA A 43 -4.62 7.74 -18.50
CA ALA A 43 -5.95 7.16 -18.34
C ALA A 43 -6.98 7.69 -19.35
N SER A 44 -6.75 8.84 -19.97
CA SER A 44 -7.58 9.33 -21.08
C SER A 44 -7.56 8.40 -22.29
N SER A 45 -6.48 7.62 -22.44
CA SER A 45 -6.34 6.61 -23.51
C SER A 45 -6.63 5.19 -23.03
N ALA A 46 -6.57 4.93 -21.73
CA ALA A 46 -6.66 3.59 -21.15
C ALA A 46 -7.24 3.63 -19.73
N SER A 47 -8.50 4.09 -19.60
CA SER A 47 -9.19 4.11 -18.29
C SER A 47 -9.54 2.71 -17.79
N ARG A 48 -9.62 1.73 -18.70
CA ARG A 48 -9.83 0.31 -18.39
C ARG A 48 -8.67 -0.51 -18.91
N PHE A 49 -8.12 -1.34 -18.05
CA PHE A 49 -6.98 -2.17 -18.39
C PHE A 49 -7.02 -3.48 -17.60
N GLN A 50 -6.23 -4.43 -18.06
CA GLN A 50 -6.16 -5.77 -17.47
C GLN A 50 -4.72 -6.26 -17.42
N SER A 51 -4.44 -7.18 -16.49
CA SER A 51 -3.15 -7.88 -16.47
C SER A 51 -2.96 -8.74 -17.74
N PRO A 52 -1.72 -9.10 -18.11
CA PRO A 52 -1.45 -9.97 -19.26
C PRO A 52 -2.16 -11.32 -19.16
N THR A 53 -2.37 -11.85 -17.95
CA THR A 53 -3.12 -13.10 -17.70
C THR A 53 -4.63 -12.92 -17.80
N ARG A 54 -5.13 -11.68 -17.89
CA ARG A 54 -6.55 -11.31 -17.83
C ARG A 54 -7.26 -11.71 -16.53
N ASN A 55 -6.52 -12.08 -15.52
CA ASN A 55 -7.08 -12.45 -14.21
C ASN A 55 -7.44 -11.24 -13.35
N ILE A 56 -6.79 -10.12 -13.59
CA ILE A 56 -7.02 -8.84 -12.89
C ILE A 56 -7.47 -7.81 -13.92
N SER A 57 -8.62 -7.19 -13.67
CA SER A 57 -9.17 -6.10 -14.48
C SER A 57 -9.29 -4.85 -13.62
N CYS A 58 -8.90 -3.72 -14.16
CA CYS A 58 -8.85 -2.45 -13.43
C CYS A 58 -9.55 -1.34 -14.18
N GLU A 59 -10.05 -0.39 -13.41
CA GLU A 59 -10.51 0.92 -13.88
C GLU A 59 -9.79 2.02 -13.10
N ILE A 60 -9.44 3.10 -13.78
CA ILE A 60 -8.81 4.28 -13.18
C ILE A 60 -9.51 5.54 -13.65
N TYR A 61 -9.90 6.37 -12.68
CA TYR A 61 -10.54 7.67 -12.85
C TYR A 61 -9.80 8.74 -12.04
N ASP A 62 -10.26 9.97 -12.10
CA ASP A 62 -9.64 11.07 -11.36
C ASP A 62 -9.99 11.04 -9.87
N ASP A 63 -11.04 10.34 -9.48
CA ASP A 63 -11.53 10.23 -8.11
C ASP A 63 -11.25 8.89 -7.43
N ARG A 64 -10.82 7.86 -8.19
CA ARG A 64 -10.55 6.51 -7.68
C ARG A 64 -9.79 5.64 -8.67
N ALA A 65 -9.23 4.56 -8.16
CA ALA A 65 -8.83 3.41 -8.96
C ALA A 65 -9.34 2.13 -8.29
N SER A 66 -9.75 1.16 -9.10
CA SER A 66 -10.27 -0.13 -8.63
C SER A 66 -9.74 -1.26 -9.48
N CYS A 67 -9.47 -2.39 -8.84
CA CYS A 67 -9.11 -3.63 -9.54
C CYS A 67 -9.94 -4.80 -9.01
N SER A 68 -10.41 -5.64 -9.89
CA SER A 68 -11.07 -6.90 -9.56
C SER A 68 -10.26 -8.10 -10.04
N ILE A 69 -10.28 -9.16 -9.27
CA ILE A 69 -9.60 -10.42 -9.57
C ILE A 69 -10.60 -11.57 -9.58
N TYR A 70 -10.44 -12.48 -10.55
CA TYR A 70 -11.26 -13.68 -10.67
C TYR A 70 -10.65 -14.86 -9.92
N ALA A 71 -9.56 -15.43 -10.42
CA ALA A 71 -8.89 -16.58 -9.81
C ALA A 71 -7.96 -16.10 -8.68
N ARG A 72 -8.27 -16.53 -7.45
CA ARG A 72 -7.53 -16.16 -6.23
C ARG A 72 -7.52 -17.31 -5.24
N ASP A 73 -6.53 -17.28 -4.35
CA ASP A 73 -6.31 -18.31 -3.34
C ASP A 73 -6.83 -17.86 -1.93
N TYR A 74 -7.62 -16.80 -1.86
CA TYR A 74 -8.21 -16.23 -0.64
C TYR A 74 -9.71 -15.97 -0.81
N GLY A 75 -10.43 -15.94 0.31
CA GLY A 75 -11.86 -15.70 0.36
C GLY A 75 -12.24 -14.22 0.47
N ASP A 76 -13.54 -13.97 0.59
CA ASP A 76 -14.17 -12.67 0.64
C ASP A 76 -14.59 -12.30 2.08
N ALA A 77 -13.75 -12.60 3.08
CA ALA A 77 -14.05 -12.32 4.48
C ALA A 77 -14.42 -10.83 4.68
N GLY A 78 -15.61 -10.58 5.22
CA GLY A 78 -16.18 -9.25 5.37
C GLY A 78 -16.94 -8.72 4.13
N LEU A 79 -17.05 -9.52 3.09
CA LEU A 79 -17.77 -9.22 1.85
C LEU A 79 -18.78 -10.33 1.50
N GLU A 80 -19.36 -10.96 2.51
CA GLU A 80 -20.26 -12.12 2.36
C GLU A 80 -21.54 -11.79 1.59
N ASP A 81 -21.93 -10.52 1.56
CA ASP A 81 -23.10 -10.04 0.79
C ASP A 81 -22.79 -9.82 -0.70
N CYS A 82 -21.54 -9.95 -1.11
CA CYS A 82 -21.15 -9.89 -2.52
C CYS A 82 -21.43 -11.22 -3.23
N ASP A 83 -21.51 -11.22 -4.56
CA ASP A 83 -21.79 -12.45 -5.33
C ASP A 83 -20.63 -13.47 -5.29
N GLY A 84 -19.45 -13.06 -4.84
CA GLY A 84 -18.29 -13.93 -4.62
C GLY A 84 -17.52 -14.33 -5.89
N THR A 85 -17.97 -13.98 -7.08
CA THR A 85 -17.29 -14.30 -8.33
C THR A 85 -15.97 -13.56 -8.44
N TYR A 86 -15.97 -12.28 -8.13
CA TYR A 86 -14.80 -11.41 -8.15
C TYR A 86 -14.55 -10.81 -6.77
N PHE A 87 -13.29 -10.65 -6.42
CA PHE A 87 -12.86 -9.83 -5.30
C PHE A 87 -12.28 -8.52 -5.82
N SER A 88 -12.54 -7.41 -5.16
CA SER A 88 -12.05 -6.10 -5.60
C SER A 88 -11.32 -5.36 -4.48
N MET A 89 -10.37 -4.53 -4.90
CA MET A 89 -9.77 -3.46 -4.10
C MET A 89 -10.05 -2.13 -4.76
N GLU A 90 -10.40 -1.14 -3.95
CA GLU A 90 -10.60 0.24 -4.38
C GLU A 90 -9.70 1.17 -3.56
N ILE A 91 -9.18 2.21 -4.20
CA ILE A 91 -8.45 3.32 -3.58
C ILE A 91 -9.11 4.66 -3.94
N ARG A 92 -9.39 5.43 -2.89
CA ARG A 92 -9.71 6.86 -2.91
C ARG A 92 -8.68 7.59 -2.05
N ASP A 93 -9.01 7.99 -0.86
CA ASP A 93 -8.06 8.50 0.13
C ASP A 93 -7.28 7.36 0.82
N SER A 94 -7.92 6.22 1.00
CA SER A 94 -7.35 4.98 1.53
C SER A 94 -7.87 3.78 0.75
N ALA A 95 -7.11 2.70 0.76
CA ALA A 95 -7.49 1.47 0.07
C ALA A 95 -8.33 0.55 0.96
N SER A 96 -9.34 -0.08 0.35
CA SER A 96 -10.20 -1.05 1.02
C SER A 96 -10.69 -2.14 0.07
N PRO A 97 -11.00 -3.34 0.58
CA PRO A 97 -11.75 -4.34 -0.17
C PRO A 97 -13.15 -3.84 -0.53
N ALA A 98 -13.66 -4.30 -1.65
CA ALA A 98 -14.98 -4.00 -2.16
C ALA A 98 -15.58 -5.21 -2.88
N CYS A 99 -16.88 -5.18 -3.13
CA CYS A 99 -17.51 -6.17 -4.00
C CYS A 99 -16.87 -6.11 -5.38
N GLY A 100 -16.39 -7.27 -5.86
CA GLY A 100 -15.77 -7.36 -7.16
C GLY A 100 -16.78 -7.32 -8.29
N SER A 101 -16.35 -6.80 -9.41
CA SER A 101 -17.11 -6.83 -10.67
C SER A 101 -16.18 -7.08 -11.84
N GLU A 102 -16.73 -7.59 -12.92
CA GLU A 102 -16.00 -7.73 -14.15
C GLU A 102 -15.97 -6.40 -14.89
N PHE A 103 -14.78 -5.80 -15.02
CA PHE A 103 -14.65 -4.48 -15.61
C PHE A 103 -14.39 -4.49 -17.12
N ALA A 104 -14.01 -5.60 -17.69
CA ALA A 104 -13.40 -5.61 -19.02
C ALA A 104 -13.90 -6.75 -19.91
N THR A 105 -15.20 -7.02 -19.91
CA THR A 105 -15.79 -8.10 -20.72
C THR A 105 -16.06 -7.71 -22.15
N ASP A 106 -16.10 -6.45 -22.46
CA ASP A 106 -16.44 -5.94 -23.79
C ASP A 106 -15.25 -5.90 -24.77
N GLY A 107 -14.08 -6.40 -24.36
CA GLY A 107 -12.87 -6.39 -25.17
C GLY A 107 -12.22 -5.02 -25.36
N THR A 108 -12.70 -3.99 -24.66
CA THR A 108 -12.16 -2.62 -24.74
C THR A 108 -11.01 -2.36 -23.76
N ALA A 109 -10.77 -3.27 -22.81
CA ALA A 109 -9.68 -3.12 -21.86
C ALA A 109 -8.33 -3.32 -22.53
N MET A 110 -7.45 -2.37 -22.34
CA MET A 110 -6.06 -2.48 -22.77
C MET A 110 -5.33 -3.52 -21.90
N THR A 111 -4.50 -4.36 -22.49
CA THR A 111 -3.55 -5.16 -21.72
C THR A 111 -2.42 -4.27 -21.26
N LEU A 112 -2.24 -4.18 -19.93
CA LEU A 112 -1.12 -3.49 -19.30
C LEU A 112 -0.02 -4.52 -19.06
N GLU A 113 1.03 -4.47 -19.88
CA GLU A 113 2.13 -5.42 -19.80
C GLU A 113 2.89 -5.27 -18.49
N TYR A 114 3.60 -6.33 -18.08
CA TYR A 114 4.42 -6.27 -16.86
C TYR A 114 5.51 -5.19 -16.98
N GLY A 115 5.59 -4.34 -15.97
CA GLY A 115 6.47 -3.18 -15.95
C GLY A 115 5.83 -1.89 -16.49
N GLU A 116 4.64 -1.96 -17.07
CA GLU A 116 3.91 -0.79 -17.53
C GLU A 116 3.04 -0.19 -16.42
N SER A 117 2.74 1.08 -16.57
CA SER A 117 1.89 1.84 -15.64
C SER A 117 0.89 2.72 -16.39
N VAL A 118 -0.26 2.94 -15.74
CA VAL A 118 -1.30 3.88 -16.17
C VAL A 118 -1.48 4.94 -15.10
N LYS A 119 -1.77 6.18 -15.47
CA LYS A 119 -2.06 7.27 -14.55
C LYS A 119 -3.24 8.13 -14.99
N SER A 120 -4.01 8.59 -14.01
CA SER A 120 -4.90 9.74 -14.07
C SER A 120 -4.24 10.95 -13.37
N GLU A 121 -4.98 12.04 -13.16
CA GLU A 121 -4.46 13.17 -12.37
C GLU A 121 -4.22 12.77 -10.90
N GLY A 122 -5.13 11.98 -10.31
CA GLY A 122 -5.08 11.63 -8.88
C GLY A 122 -4.46 10.27 -8.59
N PHE A 123 -4.52 9.32 -9.50
CA PHE A 123 -4.18 7.91 -9.25
C PHE A 123 -3.19 7.36 -10.26
N ALA A 124 -2.53 6.28 -9.86
CA ALA A 124 -1.67 5.51 -10.75
C ALA A 124 -1.82 4.03 -10.46
N CYS A 125 -1.62 3.21 -11.47
CA CYS A 125 -1.56 1.75 -11.36
C CYS A 125 -0.36 1.22 -12.12
N SER A 126 0.23 0.13 -11.64
CA SER A 126 1.34 -0.56 -12.30
C SER A 126 1.08 -2.07 -12.35
N SER A 127 1.47 -2.68 -13.45
CA SER A 127 1.39 -4.12 -13.66
C SER A 127 2.75 -4.77 -13.41
N ALA A 128 2.74 -5.86 -12.64
CA ALA A 128 3.92 -6.69 -12.42
C ALA A 128 3.53 -8.18 -12.43
N ASP A 129 4.51 -9.05 -12.54
CA ASP A 129 4.29 -10.51 -12.53
C ASP A 129 3.73 -11.01 -11.20
N ASP A 130 3.97 -10.25 -10.11
CA ASP A 130 3.48 -10.51 -8.77
C ASP A 130 2.16 -9.80 -8.42
N GLY A 131 1.49 -9.19 -9.40
CA GLY A 131 0.17 -8.58 -9.24
C GLY A 131 0.03 -7.16 -9.80
N MET A 132 -1.12 -6.57 -9.52
CA MET A 132 -1.46 -5.20 -9.89
C MET A 132 -1.40 -4.31 -8.64
N ARG A 133 -0.79 -3.14 -8.77
CA ARG A 133 -0.65 -2.15 -7.71
C ARG A 133 -1.27 -0.84 -8.14
N CYS A 134 -2.16 -0.28 -7.30
CA CYS A 134 -2.76 1.03 -7.54
C CYS A 134 -2.59 1.92 -6.31
N TRP A 135 -2.40 3.22 -6.53
CA TRP A 135 -2.19 4.17 -5.44
C TRP A 135 -2.71 5.57 -5.77
N ASN A 136 -3.00 6.31 -4.72
CA ASN A 136 -3.27 7.74 -4.78
C ASN A 136 -1.93 8.49 -4.81
N GLN A 137 -1.70 9.27 -5.84
CA GLN A 137 -0.43 9.96 -6.06
C GLN A 137 -0.17 11.09 -5.05
N SER A 138 -1.22 11.64 -4.44
CA SER A 138 -1.11 12.76 -3.51
C SER A 138 -0.74 12.35 -2.09
N ASN A 139 -1.11 11.15 -1.65
CA ASN A 139 -0.87 10.67 -0.29
C ASN A 139 -0.08 9.35 -0.21
N GLY A 140 0.14 8.67 -1.34
CA GLY A 140 0.91 7.44 -1.42
C GLY A 140 0.19 6.19 -0.90
N HIS A 141 -1.05 6.31 -0.39
CA HIS A 141 -1.84 5.15 -0.01
C HIS A 141 -2.28 4.37 -1.23
N GLY A 142 -2.35 3.07 -1.08
CA GLY A 142 -2.71 2.21 -2.19
C GLY A 142 -2.95 0.77 -1.78
N PHE A 143 -3.09 -0.07 -2.79
CA PHE A 143 -3.21 -1.50 -2.63
C PHE A 143 -2.37 -2.25 -3.65
N LYS A 144 -2.09 -3.49 -3.33
CA LYS A 144 -1.66 -4.52 -4.25
C LYS A 144 -2.67 -5.65 -4.24
N ILE A 145 -3.03 -6.15 -5.41
CA ILE A 145 -3.91 -7.31 -5.59
C ILE A 145 -3.21 -8.33 -6.48
N ALA A 146 -3.18 -9.57 -6.01
CA ALA A 146 -2.56 -10.70 -6.69
C ALA A 146 -3.37 -11.96 -6.43
N ARG A 147 -3.04 -13.04 -7.11
CA ARG A 147 -3.70 -14.34 -6.91
C ARG A 147 -3.50 -14.87 -5.49
N GLU A 148 -2.32 -14.72 -4.94
CA GLU A 148 -1.92 -15.24 -3.64
C GLU A 148 -2.47 -14.42 -2.46
N GLY A 149 -2.80 -13.15 -2.70
CA GLY A 149 -3.27 -12.26 -1.65
C GLY A 149 -3.39 -10.80 -2.09
N TYR A 150 -3.82 -9.98 -1.16
CA TYR A 150 -3.86 -8.53 -1.31
C TYR A 150 -3.24 -7.84 -0.09
N SER A 151 -2.82 -6.61 -0.27
CA SER A 151 -2.31 -5.76 0.81
C SER A 151 -2.63 -4.30 0.54
N THR A 152 -2.67 -3.51 1.61
CA THR A 152 -2.76 -2.04 1.58
C THR A 152 -1.46 -1.42 2.08
N PHE A 153 -1.17 -0.18 1.71
CA PHE A 153 0.01 0.55 2.14
C PHE A 153 -0.24 2.05 2.20
#